data_d6625874a9eef47f6a8daacffcd93ceb
#
_entry.id   d6625874a9eef47f6a8daacffcd93ceb
#
_cell.length_a   1.000
_cell.length_b   1.000
_cell.length_c   1.000
_cell.angle_alpha   90.00
_cell.angle_beta   90.00
_cell.angle_gamma   90.00
#
_symmetry.space_group_name_H-M   'P 1'
#
loop_
_entity.id
_entity.type
_entity.pdbx_description
1 polymer ?
#
loop_
_entity_poly.entity_id
_entity_poly.type
_entity_poly.pdbx_seq_one_letter_code
_entity_poly.pdbx_strand_id
1 'polypeptide(L)'
;KMNKAANFNEFEEALKLLGIPRFNIVYADREDNIFYMSNARLSVRDNSINWRNLVIGDTSSLILNKYHPYDDLPKLLNPPSGYIFNTNNSPFNSTSKEYNLIEDDYNSTFSYREKENNRSLRFMEIIKDYDKVNFDDFKKIKYDQKYPDSLAYVGNINKIFTLNVQDENLSDVHNLIKNWDKGGSYDNLGAAQWSLFYRFILDILSENNLKVTDEISI
;
A
#
# COMPACT_ATOMS: atom_id res chain seq x y z
N LYS A 1 0.87 -23.74 13.60
CA LYS A 1 1.20 -24.67 12.50
C LYS A 1 2.21 -24.04 11.54
N MET A 2 2.02 -22.81 11.05
CA MET A 2 2.94 -22.15 10.12
C MET A 2 4.42 -22.27 10.52
N ASN A 3 4.77 -21.96 11.78
CA ASN A 3 6.16 -21.99 12.28
C ASN A 3 6.75 -23.42 12.40
N LYS A 4 5.98 -24.44 12.10
CA LYS A 4 6.41 -25.85 12.10
C LYS A 4 6.38 -26.47 10.69
N ALA A 5 5.98 -25.70 9.69
CA ALA A 5 5.96 -26.13 8.31
C ALA A 5 7.39 -26.36 7.80
N ALA A 6 7.64 -27.49 7.19
CA ALA A 6 8.93 -27.87 6.64
C ALA A 6 9.08 -27.49 5.14
N ASN A 7 7.98 -27.20 4.48
CA ASN A 7 7.90 -26.84 3.05
C ASN A 7 6.67 -25.97 2.76
N PHE A 8 6.56 -25.51 1.51
CA PHE A 8 5.46 -24.65 1.09
C PHE A 8 4.08 -25.31 1.28
N ASN A 9 3.94 -26.58 0.94
CA ASN A 9 2.64 -27.27 1.06
C ASN A 9 2.13 -27.31 2.50
N GLU A 10 2.99 -27.64 3.48
CA GLU A 10 2.64 -27.61 4.90
C GLU A 10 2.32 -26.19 5.40
N PHE A 11 3.02 -25.21 4.88
CA PHE A 11 2.75 -23.81 5.18
C PHE A 11 1.38 -23.39 4.66
N GLU A 12 1.06 -23.72 3.39
CA GLU A 12 -0.22 -23.43 2.78
C GLU A 12 -1.38 -24.12 3.52
N GLU A 13 -1.23 -25.40 3.92
CA GLU A 13 -2.22 -26.11 4.74
C GLU A 13 -2.48 -25.41 6.09
N ALA A 14 -1.48 -24.75 6.64
CA ALA A 14 -1.68 -23.94 7.84
C ALA A 14 -2.46 -22.63 7.55
N LEU A 15 -2.28 -22.03 6.38
CA LEU A 15 -3.03 -20.84 5.94
C LEU A 15 -4.51 -21.16 5.66
N LYS A 16 -4.82 -22.32 5.11
CA LYS A 16 -6.20 -22.79 4.85
C LYS A 16 -7.09 -22.80 6.08
N LEU A 17 -6.51 -22.82 7.27
CA LEU A 17 -7.25 -22.70 8.52
C LEU A 17 -7.89 -21.32 8.72
N LEU A 18 -7.45 -20.30 7.99
CA LEU A 18 -7.89 -18.90 8.12
C LEU A 18 -7.91 -18.40 9.58
N GLY A 19 -6.97 -18.90 10.39
CA GLY A 19 -6.93 -18.68 11.84
C GLY A 19 -6.24 -17.41 12.29
N ILE A 20 -5.69 -16.61 11.35
CA ILE A 20 -5.06 -15.33 11.64
C ILE A 20 -5.96 -14.19 11.15
N PRO A 21 -5.93 -13.02 11.80
CA PRO A 21 -6.65 -11.85 11.31
C PRO A 21 -6.11 -11.41 9.95
N ARG A 22 -6.71 -10.36 9.36
CA ARG A 22 -6.33 -9.84 8.04
C ARG A 22 -4.88 -9.37 8.03
N PHE A 23 -4.02 -10.16 7.39
CA PHE A 23 -2.59 -9.88 7.20
C PHE A 23 -2.16 -10.19 5.78
N ASN A 24 -1.23 -9.40 5.28
CA ASN A 24 -0.47 -9.77 4.10
C ASN A 24 0.62 -10.76 4.52
N ILE A 25 0.62 -11.93 3.90
CA ILE A 25 1.58 -13.01 4.13
C ILE A 25 2.56 -13.01 2.96
N VAL A 26 3.84 -12.99 3.28
CA VAL A 26 4.91 -13.21 2.31
C VAL A 26 5.74 -14.41 2.79
N TYR A 27 6.01 -15.34 1.89
CA TYR A 27 6.78 -16.54 2.17
C TYR A 27 7.88 -16.71 1.12
N ALA A 28 9.01 -17.24 1.54
CA ALA A 28 10.07 -17.70 0.66
C ALA A 28 10.77 -18.90 1.30
N ASP A 29 11.24 -19.84 0.49
CA ASP A 29 11.97 -21.00 0.96
C ASP A 29 13.25 -21.27 0.14
N ARG A 30 13.97 -22.33 0.52
CA ARG A 30 15.19 -22.78 -0.15
C ARG A 30 14.96 -23.56 -1.46
N GLU A 31 13.70 -23.86 -1.77
CA GLU A 31 13.25 -24.55 -2.97
C GLU A 31 12.80 -23.55 -4.04
N ASP A 32 13.25 -22.29 -3.90
CA ASP A 32 12.96 -21.15 -4.78
C ASP A 32 11.45 -20.79 -4.86
N ASN A 33 10.66 -21.20 -3.88
CA ASN A 33 9.28 -20.73 -3.80
C ASN A 33 9.22 -19.35 -3.19
N ILE A 34 8.48 -18.46 -3.84
CA ILE A 34 8.04 -17.17 -3.31
C ILE A 34 6.52 -17.09 -3.39
N PHE A 35 5.88 -16.68 -2.29
CA PHE A 35 4.43 -16.66 -2.23
C PHE A 35 3.91 -15.42 -1.50
N TYR A 36 2.84 -14.85 -2.02
CA TYR A 36 2.07 -13.78 -1.41
C TYR A 36 0.61 -14.19 -1.24
N MET A 37 0.02 -13.77 -0.14
CA MET A 37 -1.41 -13.90 0.10
C MET A 37 -1.94 -12.77 0.96
N SER A 38 -3.06 -12.18 0.56
CA SER A 38 -3.85 -11.34 1.46
C SER A 38 -4.77 -12.25 2.28
N ASN A 39 -4.24 -12.75 3.41
CA ASN A 39 -4.94 -13.72 4.24
C ASN A 39 -5.94 -13.07 5.19
N ALA A 40 -7.18 -13.56 5.18
CA ALA A 40 -8.21 -13.12 6.10
C ALA A 40 -9.37 -14.08 6.15
N ARG A 41 -10.09 -14.11 7.27
CA ARG A 41 -11.42 -14.71 7.37
C ARG A 41 -12.46 -13.67 6.95
N LEU A 42 -12.72 -13.59 5.65
CA LEU A 42 -13.62 -12.59 5.07
C LEU A 42 -15.06 -13.11 5.04
N SER A 43 -15.98 -12.34 5.59
CA SER A 43 -17.40 -12.67 5.56
C SER A 43 -17.98 -12.48 4.16
N VAL A 44 -18.85 -13.39 3.74
CA VAL A 44 -19.66 -13.21 2.54
C VAL A 44 -20.67 -12.09 2.81
N ARG A 45 -20.62 -11.06 1.99
CA ARG A 45 -21.43 -9.85 2.11
C ARG A 45 -22.32 -9.68 0.91
N ASP A 46 -23.50 -9.07 1.13
CA ASP A 46 -24.40 -8.68 0.06
C ASP A 46 -23.78 -7.51 -0.73
N ASN A 47 -23.60 -7.68 -2.03
CA ASN A 47 -23.03 -6.68 -2.94
C ASN A 47 -23.95 -5.47 -3.16
N SER A 48 -25.23 -5.57 -2.86
CA SER A 48 -26.18 -4.45 -2.97
C SER A 48 -26.02 -3.42 -1.84
N ILE A 49 -25.28 -3.76 -0.77
CA ILE A 49 -25.07 -2.93 0.40
C ILE A 49 -23.69 -2.26 0.34
N ASN A 50 -23.66 -0.95 0.48
CA ASN A 50 -22.39 -0.25 0.65
C ASN A 50 -21.88 -0.41 2.10
N TRP A 51 -21.05 -1.43 2.31
CA TRP A 51 -20.44 -1.77 3.60
C TRP A 51 -19.41 -0.75 4.13
N ARG A 52 -19.10 0.29 3.36
CA ARG A 52 -18.29 1.43 3.82
C ARG A 52 -19.11 2.45 4.60
N ASN A 53 -20.43 2.39 4.48
CA ASN A 53 -21.35 3.25 5.20
C ASN A 53 -21.85 2.60 6.50
N LEU A 54 -22.49 3.39 7.36
CA LEU A 54 -23.24 2.86 8.47
C LEU A 54 -24.43 2.03 7.93
N VAL A 55 -24.55 0.82 8.43
CA VAL A 55 -25.68 -0.07 8.13
C VAL A 55 -26.55 -0.24 9.36
N ILE A 56 -27.86 -0.41 9.16
CA ILE A 56 -28.84 -0.61 10.23
C ILE A 56 -28.56 -1.97 10.90
N GLY A 57 -28.37 -1.98 12.23
CA GLY A 57 -28.02 -3.18 12.99
C GLY A 57 -29.19 -3.97 13.58
N ASP A 58 -30.44 -3.65 13.20
CA ASP A 58 -31.67 -4.22 13.75
C ASP A 58 -32.27 -5.36 12.94
N THR A 59 -31.59 -5.80 11.89
CA THR A 59 -32.03 -6.87 11.00
C THR A 59 -31.09 -8.07 11.00
N SER A 60 -31.67 -9.28 11.07
CA SER A 60 -30.92 -10.54 11.01
C SER A 60 -30.24 -10.80 9.66
N SER A 61 -30.69 -10.14 8.59
CA SER A 61 -30.07 -10.27 7.25
C SER A 61 -28.64 -9.72 7.18
N LEU A 62 -28.26 -8.87 8.13
CA LEU A 62 -26.92 -8.29 8.23
C LEU A 62 -25.96 -9.09 9.14
N ILE A 63 -26.43 -10.20 9.72
CA ILE A 63 -25.58 -11.09 10.51
C ILE A 63 -24.69 -11.90 9.57
N LEU A 64 -23.39 -11.60 9.62
CA LEU A 64 -22.38 -12.24 8.77
C LEU A 64 -21.91 -13.57 9.39
N ASN A 65 -22.50 -14.69 8.94
CA ASN A 65 -22.22 -16.02 9.45
C ASN A 65 -21.61 -16.97 8.42
N LYS A 66 -21.37 -16.51 7.19
CA LYS A 66 -20.69 -17.25 6.13
C LYS A 66 -19.38 -16.56 5.79
N TYR A 67 -18.38 -17.35 5.42
CA TYR A 67 -17.05 -16.86 5.08
C TYR A 67 -16.61 -17.37 3.72
N HIS A 68 -15.82 -16.58 3.03
CA HIS A 68 -15.15 -16.98 1.80
C HIS A 68 -14.14 -18.09 2.10
N PRO A 69 -14.08 -19.14 1.28
CA PRO A 69 -13.05 -20.17 1.39
C PRO A 69 -11.67 -19.61 1.06
N TYR A 70 -10.63 -20.35 1.43
CA TYR A 70 -9.24 -19.99 1.14
C TYR A 70 -8.98 -19.70 -0.33
N ASP A 71 -9.63 -20.44 -1.24
CA ASP A 71 -9.39 -20.34 -2.67
C ASP A 71 -9.90 -19.04 -3.30
N ASP A 72 -10.87 -18.39 -2.68
CA ASP A 72 -11.38 -17.08 -3.13
C ASP A 72 -10.44 -15.92 -2.80
N LEU A 73 -9.44 -16.13 -1.93
CA LEU A 73 -8.59 -15.04 -1.45
C LEU A 73 -7.44 -14.74 -2.43
N PRO A 74 -7.05 -13.46 -2.59
CA PRO A 74 -5.94 -13.09 -3.44
C PRO A 74 -4.63 -13.72 -2.97
N LYS A 75 -4.02 -14.52 -3.85
CA LYS A 75 -2.76 -15.22 -3.61
C LYS A 75 -1.97 -15.36 -4.90
N LEU A 76 -0.66 -15.35 -4.78
CA LEU A 76 0.28 -15.38 -5.89
C LEU A 76 1.47 -16.27 -5.53
N LEU A 77 1.71 -17.30 -6.32
CA LEU A 77 2.83 -18.23 -6.15
C LEU A 77 3.75 -18.13 -7.35
N ASN A 78 5.05 -17.95 -7.10
CA ASN A 78 6.12 -17.98 -8.08
C ASN A 78 5.85 -17.14 -9.34
N PRO A 79 5.55 -15.83 -9.21
CA PRO A 79 5.34 -14.99 -10.39
C PRO A 79 6.60 -14.96 -11.26
N PRO A 80 6.46 -14.97 -12.61
CA PRO A 80 7.61 -14.97 -13.52
C PRO A 80 8.54 -13.77 -13.38
N SER A 81 8.09 -12.69 -12.74
CA SER A 81 8.93 -11.54 -12.37
C SER A 81 10.05 -11.87 -11.39
N GLY A 82 9.95 -13.00 -10.67
CA GLY A 82 10.95 -13.44 -9.68
C GLY A 82 10.92 -12.67 -8.36
N TYR A 83 9.96 -11.79 -8.13
CA TYR A 83 9.82 -11.06 -6.87
C TYR A 83 8.37 -10.86 -6.45
N ILE A 84 8.19 -10.69 -5.16
CA ILE A 84 6.95 -10.22 -4.52
C ILE A 84 7.28 -9.12 -3.51
N PHE A 85 6.38 -8.18 -3.34
CA PHE A 85 6.50 -7.14 -2.33
C PHE A 85 5.16 -6.80 -1.67
N ASN A 86 5.23 -6.27 -0.47
CA ASN A 86 4.09 -5.67 0.19
C ASN A 86 4.52 -4.54 1.12
N THR A 87 3.94 -3.39 0.91
CA THR A 87 4.12 -2.17 1.70
C THR A 87 2.78 -1.68 2.26
N ASN A 88 1.84 -2.59 2.52
CA ASN A 88 0.44 -2.36 2.82
C ASN A 88 -0.36 -1.74 1.65
N ASN A 89 0.10 -1.97 0.43
CA ASN A 89 -0.60 -1.68 -0.82
C ASN A 89 -1.65 -2.75 -1.14
N SER A 90 -2.34 -2.57 -2.26
CA SER A 90 -3.32 -3.52 -2.77
C SER A 90 -2.69 -4.89 -3.07
N PRO A 91 -3.40 -6.02 -2.85
CA PRO A 91 -2.95 -7.33 -3.31
C PRO A 91 -2.83 -7.42 -4.84
N PHE A 92 -3.49 -6.52 -5.57
CA PHE A 92 -3.45 -6.41 -7.03
C PHE A 92 -2.23 -5.64 -7.55
N ASN A 93 -1.30 -5.28 -6.65
CA ASN A 93 0.01 -4.75 -6.99
C ASN A 93 1.05 -5.32 -6.02
N SER A 94 1.35 -6.59 -6.15
CA SER A 94 2.28 -7.32 -5.28
C SER A 94 3.49 -7.91 -6.01
N THR A 95 3.60 -7.66 -7.31
CA THR A 95 4.71 -8.06 -8.19
C THR A 95 4.84 -7.07 -9.36
N SER A 96 5.47 -7.46 -10.50
CA SER A 96 5.47 -6.63 -11.70
C SER A 96 4.07 -6.54 -12.32
N LYS A 97 3.82 -5.44 -13.03
CA LYS A 97 2.49 -5.10 -13.56
C LYS A 97 1.86 -6.22 -14.38
N GLU A 98 2.67 -6.92 -15.18
CA GLU A 98 2.23 -7.95 -16.13
C GLU A 98 1.76 -9.24 -15.43
N TYR A 99 2.20 -9.45 -14.20
CA TYR A 99 1.96 -10.69 -13.43
C TYR A 99 1.14 -10.45 -12.16
N ASN A 100 0.62 -9.24 -11.99
CA ASN A 100 -0.28 -8.94 -10.88
C ASN A 100 -1.61 -9.67 -11.03
N LEU A 101 -2.26 -9.90 -9.90
CA LEU A 101 -3.63 -10.38 -9.85
C LEU A 101 -4.57 -9.33 -10.46
N ILE A 102 -5.62 -9.79 -11.14
CA ILE A 102 -6.64 -8.92 -11.74
C ILE A 102 -7.76 -8.69 -10.72
N GLU A 103 -8.00 -7.44 -10.34
CA GLU A 103 -8.97 -7.09 -9.28
C GLU A 103 -10.39 -7.58 -9.60
N ASP A 104 -10.80 -7.51 -10.86
CA ASP A 104 -12.14 -7.91 -11.32
C ASP A 104 -12.42 -9.41 -11.16
N ASP A 105 -11.38 -10.25 -10.97
CA ASP A 105 -11.53 -11.68 -10.70
C ASP A 105 -11.95 -11.96 -9.24
N TYR A 106 -11.98 -10.93 -8.38
CA TYR A 106 -12.23 -11.09 -6.96
C TYR A 106 -13.52 -10.37 -6.53
N ASN A 107 -14.07 -10.82 -5.41
CA ASN A 107 -15.29 -10.25 -4.88
C ASN A 107 -15.08 -8.79 -4.42
N SER A 108 -15.86 -7.87 -4.98
CA SER A 108 -15.77 -6.43 -4.70
C SER A 108 -16.00 -6.06 -3.22
N THR A 109 -16.71 -6.93 -2.46
CA THR A 109 -16.94 -6.71 -1.02
C THR A 109 -15.71 -6.96 -0.16
N PHE A 110 -14.61 -7.47 -0.70
CA PHE A 110 -13.34 -7.60 0.02
C PHE A 110 -12.77 -6.23 0.43
N SER A 111 -13.13 -5.18 -0.29
CA SER A 111 -12.79 -3.78 0.02
C SER A 111 -11.28 -3.59 0.23
N TYR A 112 -10.48 -4.05 -0.72
CA TYR A 112 -9.05 -3.77 -0.76
C TYR A 112 -8.79 -2.30 -1.10
N ARG A 113 -7.60 -1.82 -0.80
CA ARG A 113 -7.20 -0.45 -1.17
C ARG A 113 -6.98 -0.38 -2.68
N GLU A 114 -7.61 0.59 -3.30
CA GLU A 114 -7.51 0.84 -4.75
C GLU A 114 -6.28 1.68 -5.10
N LYS A 115 -5.74 2.45 -4.15
CA LYS A 115 -4.65 3.40 -4.39
C LYS A 115 -3.34 2.94 -3.78
N GLU A 116 -2.27 3.21 -4.52
CA GLU A 116 -0.92 3.03 -4.05
C GLU A 116 -0.57 3.99 -2.90
N ASN A 117 0.43 3.65 -2.13
CA ASN A 117 1.02 4.52 -1.14
C ASN A 117 2.47 4.89 -1.54
N ASN A 118 3.05 5.88 -0.87
CA ASN A 118 4.39 6.34 -1.21
C ASN A 118 5.45 5.23 -1.15
N ARG A 119 5.32 4.27 -0.24
CA ARG A 119 6.27 3.16 -0.12
C ARG A 119 6.17 2.19 -1.30
N SER A 120 4.96 1.89 -1.78
CA SER A 120 4.77 1.03 -2.95
C SER A 120 5.27 1.70 -4.22
N LEU A 121 4.97 2.99 -4.42
CA LEU A 121 5.48 3.75 -5.55
C LEU A 121 7.00 3.79 -5.54
N ARG A 122 7.61 4.08 -4.39
CA ARG A 122 9.07 4.11 -4.26
C ARG A 122 9.71 2.75 -4.52
N PHE A 123 9.13 1.66 -4.00
CA PHE A 123 9.62 0.32 -4.31
C PHE A 123 9.58 0.02 -5.81
N MET A 124 8.48 0.37 -6.50
CA MET A 124 8.36 0.18 -7.95
C MET A 124 9.33 1.04 -8.76
N GLU A 125 9.71 2.22 -8.26
CA GLU A 125 10.79 3.02 -8.88
C GLU A 125 12.15 2.32 -8.77
N ILE A 126 12.48 1.81 -7.58
CA ILE A 126 13.79 1.22 -7.32
C ILE A 126 13.97 -0.12 -8.05
N ILE A 127 12.95 -0.99 -7.98
CA ILE A 127 13.11 -2.38 -8.48
C ILE A 127 13.36 -2.46 -9.99
N LYS A 128 12.99 -1.43 -10.74
CA LYS A 128 13.23 -1.34 -12.19
C LYS A 128 14.71 -1.34 -12.56
N ASP A 129 15.56 -0.90 -11.64
CA ASP A 129 17.00 -0.76 -11.88
C ASP A 129 17.77 -2.06 -11.62
N TYR A 130 17.06 -3.15 -11.26
CA TYR A 130 17.66 -4.42 -10.90
C TYR A 130 17.13 -5.57 -11.74
N ASP A 131 18.00 -6.18 -12.53
CA ASP A 131 17.71 -7.48 -13.19
C ASP A 131 17.82 -8.64 -12.20
N LYS A 132 18.73 -8.51 -11.23
CA LYS A 132 18.93 -9.45 -10.12
C LYS A 132 19.29 -8.69 -8.87
N VAL A 133 18.72 -9.13 -7.75
CA VAL A 133 18.94 -8.53 -6.43
C VAL A 133 19.83 -9.47 -5.62
N ASN A 134 21.05 -9.05 -5.30
CA ASN A 134 21.89 -9.73 -4.31
C ASN A 134 21.53 -9.26 -2.89
N PHE A 135 22.16 -9.84 -1.86
CA PHE A 135 21.83 -9.53 -0.47
C PHE A 135 22.14 -8.06 -0.09
N ASP A 136 23.20 -7.46 -0.65
CA ASP A 136 23.54 -6.07 -0.36
C ASP A 136 22.59 -5.10 -1.06
N ASP A 137 22.16 -5.42 -2.27
CA ASP A 137 21.13 -4.66 -2.98
C ASP A 137 19.77 -4.78 -2.28
N PHE A 138 19.42 -5.98 -1.80
CA PHE A 138 18.20 -6.17 -0.99
C PHE A 138 18.21 -5.29 0.25
N LYS A 139 19.35 -5.16 0.95
CA LYS A 139 19.47 -4.24 2.10
C LYS A 139 19.26 -2.79 1.69
N LYS A 140 19.85 -2.35 0.56
CA LYS A 140 19.67 -0.98 0.04
C LYS A 140 18.19 -0.70 -0.25
N ILE A 141 17.52 -1.62 -0.94
CA ILE A 141 16.09 -1.50 -1.27
C ILE A 141 15.25 -1.44 0.02
N LYS A 142 15.51 -2.36 0.95
CA LYS A 142 14.73 -2.48 2.20
C LYS A 142 14.86 -1.25 3.09
N TYR A 143 16.02 -0.63 3.14
CA TYR A 143 16.33 0.51 4.01
C TYR A 143 16.37 1.84 3.26
N ASP A 144 15.87 1.88 2.03
CA ASP A 144 15.69 3.14 1.30
C ASP A 144 14.71 4.05 2.07
N GLN A 145 15.13 5.28 2.31
CA GLN A 145 14.40 6.28 3.08
C GLN A 145 13.82 7.39 2.21
N LYS A 146 13.86 7.23 0.89
CA LYS A 146 13.32 8.24 -0.01
C LYS A 146 11.81 8.07 -0.23
N TYR A 147 11.17 9.18 -0.45
CA TYR A 147 9.84 9.22 -1.05
C TYR A 147 9.93 9.00 -2.57
N PRO A 148 8.84 8.58 -3.24
CA PRO A 148 8.80 8.51 -4.68
C PRO A 148 8.89 9.90 -5.33
N ASP A 149 9.27 9.94 -6.59
CA ASP A 149 9.33 11.19 -7.35
C ASP A 149 7.98 11.91 -7.41
N SER A 150 6.90 11.14 -7.59
CA SER A 150 5.52 11.62 -7.49
C SER A 150 4.85 11.08 -6.22
N LEU A 151 4.48 11.98 -5.32
CA LEU A 151 3.89 11.62 -4.04
C LEU A 151 2.45 11.14 -4.17
N ALA A 152 2.12 10.02 -3.52
CA ALA A 152 0.78 9.48 -3.41
C ALA A 152 0.02 10.12 -2.24
N TYR A 153 -0.20 11.42 -2.33
CA TYR A 153 -0.99 12.18 -1.36
C TYR A 153 -2.22 12.79 -2.03
N VAL A 154 -2.81 13.72 -1.33
CA VAL A 154 -4.04 14.39 -1.71
C VAL A 154 -3.89 15.11 -3.05
N GLY A 155 -4.79 14.85 -3.98
CA GLY A 155 -5.05 15.68 -5.16
C GLY A 155 -3.80 16.21 -5.88
N ASN A 156 -3.74 17.51 -6.01
CA ASN A 156 -2.68 18.22 -6.76
C ASN A 156 -1.43 18.54 -5.95
N ILE A 157 -1.18 17.91 -4.80
CA ILE A 157 -0.11 18.30 -3.87
C ILE A 157 1.28 18.37 -4.52
N ASN A 158 1.53 17.55 -5.53
CA ASN A 158 2.79 17.58 -6.26
C ASN A 158 3.04 18.93 -6.98
N LYS A 159 2.02 19.74 -7.19
CA LYS A 159 2.18 21.10 -7.76
C LYS A 159 3.04 22.00 -6.88
N ILE A 160 3.12 21.76 -5.55
CA ILE A 160 3.97 22.53 -4.64
C ILE A 160 5.43 22.60 -5.12
N PHE A 161 5.93 21.55 -5.75
CA PHE A 161 7.31 21.48 -6.24
C PHE A 161 7.56 22.34 -7.49
N THR A 162 6.50 22.81 -8.15
CA THR A 162 6.57 23.61 -9.39
C THR A 162 5.95 24.98 -9.25
N LEU A 163 5.38 25.32 -8.09
CA LEU A 163 4.84 26.66 -7.85
C LEU A 163 5.92 27.74 -8.00
N ASN A 164 5.50 28.91 -8.44
CA ASN A 164 6.32 30.14 -8.44
C ASN A 164 5.81 31.05 -7.33
N VAL A 165 6.49 31.05 -6.21
CA VAL A 165 6.14 31.86 -5.04
C VAL A 165 6.80 33.22 -5.16
N GLN A 166 6.01 34.28 -5.21
CA GLN A 166 6.48 35.68 -5.38
C GLN A 166 6.68 36.39 -4.04
N ASP A 167 6.11 35.90 -2.95
CA ASP A 167 6.26 36.46 -1.62
C ASP A 167 7.65 36.12 -1.07
N GLU A 168 8.46 37.16 -0.79
CA GLU A 168 9.83 37.00 -0.28
C GLU A 168 9.89 36.27 1.06
N ASN A 169 8.88 36.44 1.92
CA ASN A 169 8.84 35.77 3.22
C ASN A 169 8.57 34.25 3.11
N LEU A 170 7.93 33.83 2.03
CA LEU A 170 7.61 32.43 1.79
C LEU A 170 8.60 31.73 0.85
N SER A 171 9.39 32.53 0.09
CA SER A 171 10.28 31.97 -0.95
C SER A 171 11.35 31.04 -0.37
N ASP A 172 11.95 31.38 0.76
CA ASP A 172 13.00 30.57 1.39
C ASP A 172 12.44 29.21 1.87
N VAL A 173 11.27 29.23 2.51
CA VAL A 173 10.57 28.03 2.97
C VAL A 173 10.15 27.16 1.78
N HIS A 174 9.59 27.78 0.75
CA HIS A 174 9.18 27.08 -0.47
C HIS A 174 10.39 26.46 -1.20
N ASN A 175 11.52 27.17 -1.25
CA ASN A 175 12.75 26.66 -1.86
C ASN A 175 13.28 25.39 -1.15
N LEU A 176 13.14 25.27 0.16
CA LEU A 176 13.49 24.04 0.89
C LEU A 176 12.64 22.85 0.42
N ILE A 177 11.32 23.06 0.20
CA ILE A 177 10.41 22.03 -0.31
C ILE A 177 10.72 21.71 -1.78
N LYS A 178 10.88 22.74 -2.60
CA LYS A 178 11.12 22.61 -4.03
C LYS A 178 12.41 21.88 -4.37
N ASN A 179 13.46 22.15 -3.59
CA ASN A 179 14.78 21.54 -3.77
C ASN A 179 14.99 20.27 -2.92
N TRP A 180 13.94 19.81 -2.24
CA TRP A 180 14.03 18.60 -1.45
C TRP A 180 14.31 17.36 -2.33
N ASP A 181 15.34 16.60 -1.99
CA ASP A 181 15.78 15.40 -2.70
C ASP A 181 14.88 14.17 -2.46
N LYS A 182 13.72 14.38 -1.83
CA LYS A 182 12.78 13.35 -1.35
C LYS A 182 13.35 12.41 -0.28
N GLY A 183 14.54 12.68 0.24
CA GLY A 183 15.13 11.91 1.36
C GLY A 183 14.38 12.14 2.66
N GLY A 184 14.22 11.09 3.48
CA GLY A 184 13.53 11.12 4.78
C GLY A 184 14.46 11.04 5.98
N SER A 185 15.76 11.33 5.83
CA SER A 185 16.70 11.31 6.95
C SER A 185 16.40 12.40 7.98
N TYR A 186 16.78 12.15 9.24
CA TYR A 186 16.46 13.04 10.37
C TYR A 186 17.06 14.46 10.26
N ASP A 187 18.12 14.62 9.50
CA ASP A 187 18.85 15.87 9.28
C ASP A 187 18.42 16.57 7.96
N ASN A 188 17.45 16.04 7.24
CA ASN A 188 16.98 16.57 5.97
C ASN A 188 15.98 17.72 6.20
N LEU A 189 16.44 18.97 5.99
CA LEU A 189 15.61 20.17 6.18
C LEU A 189 14.40 20.21 5.25
N GLY A 190 14.54 19.73 3.99
CA GLY A 190 13.43 19.64 3.05
C GLY A 190 12.34 18.68 3.54
N ALA A 191 12.73 17.52 4.11
CA ALA A 191 11.80 16.57 4.71
C ALA A 191 11.06 17.16 5.92
N ALA A 192 11.79 17.88 6.78
CA ALA A 192 11.20 18.54 7.94
C ALA A 192 10.16 19.58 7.50
N GLN A 193 10.53 20.43 6.54
CA GLN A 193 9.65 21.47 6.01
C GLN A 193 8.43 20.89 5.30
N TRP A 194 8.63 19.84 4.50
CA TRP A 194 7.54 19.09 3.87
C TRP A 194 6.56 18.53 4.90
N SER A 195 7.06 17.94 5.98
CA SER A 195 6.22 17.34 7.01
C SER A 195 5.35 18.38 7.73
N LEU A 196 5.90 19.55 8.02
CA LEU A 196 5.16 20.69 8.61
C LEU A 196 4.10 21.21 7.65
N PHE A 197 4.46 21.42 6.40
CA PHE A 197 3.55 21.88 5.35
C PHE A 197 2.38 20.91 5.13
N TYR A 198 2.67 19.59 5.04
CA TYR A 198 1.64 18.58 4.84
C TYR A 198 0.69 18.48 6.04
N ARG A 199 1.21 18.59 7.25
CA ARG A 199 0.38 18.63 8.46
C ARG A 199 -0.56 19.83 8.46
N PHE A 200 -0.07 21.00 8.09
CA PHE A 200 -0.87 22.21 7.98
C PHE A 200 -2.01 22.08 6.95
N ILE A 201 -1.74 21.42 5.80
CA ILE A 201 -2.78 21.09 4.82
C ILE A 201 -3.86 20.20 5.44
N LEU A 202 -3.48 19.16 6.19
CA LEU A 202 -4.45 18.28 6.84
C LEU A 202 -5.32 19.03 7.84
N ASP A 203 -4.77 19.97 8.57
CA ASP A 203 -5.50 20.83 9.51
C ASP A 203 -6.52 21.72 8.76
N ILE A 204 -6.12 22.37 7.67
CA ILE A 204 -7.03 23.15 6.82
C ILE A 204 -8.18 22.30 6.26
N LEU A 205 -7.88 21.10 5.77
CA LEU A 205 -8.91 20.18 5.26
C LEU A 205 -9.92 19.81 6.35
N SER A 206 -9.41 19.51 7.53
CA SER A 206 -10.25 19.15 8.68
C SER A 206 -11.16 20.30 9.12
N GLU A 207 -10.61 21.53 9.24
CA GLU A 207 -11.35 22.73 9.64
C GLU A 207 -12.47 23.10 8.63
N ASN A 208 -12.25 22.82 7.35
CA ASN A 208 -13.22 23.09 6.29
C ASN A 208 -14.11 21.89 5.95
N ASN A 209 -14.07 20.79 6.73
CA ASN A 209 -14.80 19.55 6.48
C ASN A 209 -14.56 18.95 5.08
N LEU A 210 -13.39 19.21 4.51
CA LEU A 210 -12.96 18.66 3.22
C LEU A 210 -12.33 17.28 3.43
N LYS A 211 -12.54 16.39 2.48
CA LYS A 211 -11.88 15.07 2.51
C LYS A 211 -10.49 15.16 1.90
N VAL A 212 -9.59 14.31 2.37
CA VAL A 212 -8.23 14.13 1.80
C VAL A 212 -8.25 13.79 0.31
N THR A 213 -9.39 13.35 -0.23
CA THR A 213 -9.61 13.05 -1.65
C THR A 213 -10.09 14.24 -2.47
N ASP A 214 -10.50 15.34 -1.82
CA ASP A 214 -11.01 16.52 -2.52
C ASP A 214 -9.84 17.27 -3.18
N GLU A 215 -10.07 17.86 -4.36
CA GLU A 215 -9.08 18.68 -5.00
C GLU A 215 -8.88 19.97 -4.19
N ILE A 216 -7.64 20.21 -3.78
CA ILE A 216 -7.26 21.48 -3.18
C ILE A 216 -6.86 22.42 -4.33
N SER A 217 -7.57 23.53 -4.47
CA SER A 217 -7.12 24.64 -5.29
C SER A 217 -5.97 25.32 -4.55
N ILE A 218 -4.75 25.06 -4.96
CA ILE A 218 -3.54 25.74 -4.48
C ILE A 218 -3.30 26.96 -5.35
#